data_9ba82b3f960e68d672a2674b0f1fb6ef
#
_entry.id   9ba82b3f960e68d672a2674b0f1fb6ef
#
_cell.length_a   1.000
_cell.length_b   1.000
_cell.length_c   1.000
_cell.angle_alpha   90.00
_cell.angle_beta   90.00
_cell.angle_gamma   90.00
#
_symmetry.space_group_name_H-M   'P 1'
#
loop_
_entity.id
_entity.type
_entity.pdbx_description
1 polymer ?
#
loop_
_entity_poly.entity_id
_entity_poly.type
_entity_poly.pdbx_seq_one_letter_code
_entity_poly.pdbx_strand_id
1 'polypeptide(L)'
;TGKPAHLVAVCQPGPLLISTLILNPQLAKTFGSAGSPMHTEAEKGVLTDFARLMGENYIDELMRFCGHTTASSRRGRGRKSFDGALQILGFYYLGMDRHVRNYKRLLLDLKQGNTESARRQMAFYRWYHTVHHFPAGFVKDTYKKIFVKNELIRGKLSVGNKIIGIKDYPGHVPIWAIGGSQDTIAPPLQATGHMELIDAVPKGDKLNLICNGGHMGLFRSEKILKTYYSKIARFILDRSDQVDQV
;
A
#
# COMPACT_ATOMS: atom_id res chain seq x y z
N THR A 1 -15.33 -18.53 4.26
CA THR A 1 -16.74 -18.11 4.43
C THR A 1 -17.61 -18.58 3.26
N GLY A 2 -17.04 -18.85 2.08
CA GLY A 2 -17.80 -19.20 0.87
C GLY A 2 -18.61 -18.03 0.28
N LYS A 3 -18.49 -16.82 0.81
CA LYS A 3 -19.16 -15.61 0.34
C LYS A 3 -18.16 -14.56 -0.13
N PRO A 4 -18.53 -13.68 -1.10
CA PRO A 4 -17.74 -12.50 -1.45
C PRO A 4 -17.52 -11.60 -0.23
N ALA A 5 -16.36 -10.96 -0.16
CA ALA A 5 -15.97 -10.10 0.97
C ALA A 5 -15.75 -8.65 0.51
N HIS A 6 -15.81 -7.70 1.46
CA HIS A 6 -15.29 -6.35 1.23
C HIS A 6 -13.77 -6.39 1.33
N LEU A 7 -13.09 -6.14 0.22
CA LEU A 7 -11.63 -6.22 0.15
C LEU A 7 -11.00 -4.84 0.33
N VAL A 8 -10.00 -4.75 1.19
CA VAL A 8 -9.26 -3.50 1.45
C VAL A 8 -7.77 -3.73 1.32
N ALA A 9 -7.13 -2.95 0.46
CA ALA A 9 -5.68 -2.91 0.32
C ALA A 9 -5.10 -1.65 0.96
N VAL A 10 -4.08 -1.82 1.78
CA VAL A 10 -3.37 -0.72 2.43
C VAL A 10 -1.94 -0.66 1.89
N CYS A 11 -1.56 0.46 1.27
CA CYS A 11 -0.22 0.66 0.74
C CYS A 11 0.15 -0.34 -0.39
N GLN A 12 1.34 -0.95 -0.35
CA GLN A 12 1.93 -1.82 -1.37
C GLN A 12 1.02 -2.95 -1.92
N PRO A 13 0.17 -3.63 -1.13
CA PRO A 13 -0.73 -4.66 -1.64
C PRO A 13 -1.79 -4.22 -2.65
N GLY A 14 -2.03 -2.92 -2.85
CA GLY A 14 -3.07 -2.42 -3.75
C GLY A 14 -3.04 -3.01 -5.14
N PRO A 15 -1.96 -2.85 -5.90
CA PRO A 15 -1.86 -3.40 -7.26
C PRO A 15 -2.01 -4.93 -7.33
N LEU A 16 -1.60 -5.64 -6.26
CA LEU A 16 -1.71 -7.10 -6.19
C LEU A 16 -3.14 -7.55 -5.94
N LEU A 17 -3.81 -6.91 -4.99
CA LEU A 17 -5.18 -7.28 -4.63
C LEU A 17 -6.16 -6.95 -5.75
N ILE A 18 -6.01 -5.79 -6.40
CA ILE A 18 -6.86 -5.45 -7.56
C ILE A 18 -6.61 -6.39 -8.74
N SER A 19 -5.36 -6.81 -8.98
CA SER A 19 -5.03 -7.80 -10.01
C SER A 19 -5.66 -9.16 -9.72
N THR A 20 -5.68 -9.58 -8.46
CA THR A 20 -6.37 -10.79 -8.03
C THR A 20 -7.87 -10.69 -8.28
N LEU A 21 -8.46 -9.52 -8.00
CA LEU A 21 -9.88 -9.27 -8.22
C LEU A 21 -10.27 -9.23 -9.70
N ILE A 22 -9.45 -8.62 -10.56
CA ILE A 22 -9.65 -8.65 -12.01
C ILE A 22 -9.74 -10.10 -12.53
N LEU A 23 -8.90 -10.98 -11.98
CA LEU A 23 -8.89 -12.40 -12.37
C LEU A 23 -9.99 -13.22 -11.69
N ASN A 24 -10.52 -12.78 -10.56
CA ASN A 24 -11.47 -13.50 -9.72
C ASN A 24 -12.53 -12.55 -9.17
N PRO A 25 -13.39 -11.96 -10.01
CA PRO A 25 -14.34 -10.91 -9.60
C PRO A 25 -15.37 -11.37 -8.57
N GLN A 26 -15.64 -12.67 -8.50
CA GLN A 26 -16.58 -13.28 -7.56
C GLN A 26 -16.10 -13.22 -6.09
N LEU A 27 -14.85 -12.84 -5.83
CA LEU A 27 -14.30 -12.76 -4.46
C LEU A 27 -14.74 -11.51 -3.70
N ALA A 28 -15.17 -10.46 -4.39
CA ALA A 28 -15.42 -9.18 -3.76
C ALA A 28 -16.86 -8.67 -3.90
N LYS A 29 -17.39 -8.14 -2.80
CA LYS A 29 -18.56 -7.25 -2.79
C LYS A 29 -18.16 -5.81 -3.12
N THR A 30 -17.04 -5.32 -2.57
CA THR A 30 -16.43 -4.04 -2.88
C THR A 30 -14.91 -4.19 -2.83
N PHE A 31 -14.20 -3.31 -3.52
CA PHE A 31 -12.75 -3.18 -3.39
C PHE A 31 -12.40 -1.76 -2.96
N GLY A 32 -11.44 -1.63 -2.05
CA GLY A 32 -10.91 -0.36 -1.62
C GLY A 32 -9.40 -0.32 -1.51
N SER A 33 -8.81 0.84 -1.78
CA SER A 33 -7.39 1.06 -1.63
C SER A 33 -7.08 2.34 -0.86
N ALA A 34 -6.15 2.25 0.08
CA ALA A 34 -5.72 3.37 0.90
C ALA A 34 -4.20 3.57 0.80
N GLY A 35 -3.77 4.74 0.32
CA GLY A 35 -2.36 5.07 0.15
C GLY A 35 -1.57 4.06 -0.70
N SER A 36 -2.22 3.44 -1.68
CA SER A 36 -1.64 2.38 -2.51
C SER A 36 -1.08 2.96 -3.80
N PRO A 37 0.12 2.57 -4.25
CA PRO A 37 0.73 3.07 -5.49
C PRO A 37 0.09 2.39 -6.72
N MET A 38 -1.15 2.76 -7.01
CA MET A 38 -1.94 2.15 -8.08
C MET A 38 -1.55 2.68 -9.47
N HIS A 39 -1.34 3.99 -9.60
CA HIS A 39 -0.96 4.65 -10.84
C HIS A 39 0.35 5.41 -10.68
N THR A 40 1.46 4.72 -10.72
CA THR A 40 2.80 5.25 -10.40
C THR A 40 3.32 6.34 -11.35
N GLU A 41 2.63 6.62 -12.45
CA GLU A 41 2.95 7.68 -13.41
C GLU A 41 2.08 8.93 -13.28
N ALA A 42 0.99 8.86 -12.49
CA ALA A 42 0.05 9.97 -12.38
C ALA A 42 0.64 11.21 -11.69
N GLU A 43 1.65 11.01 -10.85
CA GLU A 43 2.29 12.08 -10.11
C GLU A 43 3.73 11.68 -9.74
N LYS A 44 4.62 12.67 -9.55
CA LYS A 44 5.98 12.41 -9.06
C LYS A 44 5.95 11.94 -7.60
N GLY A 45 6.74 10.93 -7.30
CA GLY A 45 6.82 10.37 -5.95
C GLY A 45 8.23 9.83 -5.67
N VAL A 46 8.69 9.96 -4.44
CA VAL A 46 10.09 9.65 -4.09
C VAL A 46 10.45 8.20 -4.44
N LEU A 47 9.57 7.25 -4.17
CA LEU A 47 9.83 5.82 -4.47
C LEU A 47 9.84 5.54 -5.97
N THR A 48 8.91 6.12 -6.71
CA THR A 48 8.78 5.89 -8.16
C THR A 48 9.89 6.57 -8.93
N ASP A 49 10.24 7.79 -8.55
CA ASP A 49 11.34 8.53 -9.18
C ASP A 49 12.67 7.83 -8.91
N PHE A 50 12.91 7.37 -7.66
CA PHE A 50 14.07 6.55 -7.33
C PHE A 50 14.13 5.25 -8.15
N ALA A 51 13.01 4.51 -8.22
CA ALA A 51 12.95 3.25 -8.95
C ALA A 51 13.26 3.43 -10.45
N ARG A 52 12.75 4.50 -11.06
CA ARG A 52 13.02 4.82 -12.46
C ARG A 52 14.45 5.28 -12.70
N LEU A 53 14.99 6.10 -11.81
CA LEU A 53 16.40 6.53 -11.88
C LEU A 53 17.36 5.36 -11.82
N MET A 54 17.11 4.40 -10.91
CA MET A 54 17.96 3.22 -10.73
C MET A 54 17.76 2.16 -11.81
N GLY A 55 16.58 2.15 -12.49
CA GLY A 55 16.26 1.21 -13.55
C GLY A 55 15.96 -0.22 -13.07
N GLU A 56 15.56 -1.07 -14.03
CA GLU A 56 15.05 -2.43 -13.71
C GLU A 56 16.06 -3.36 -13.08
N ASN A 57 17.34 -3.26 -13.45
CA ASN A 57 18.37 -4.18 -13.00
C ASN A 57 18.80 -3.95 -11.55
N TYR A 58 18.54 -2.74 -11.02
CA TYR A 58 18.90 -2.39 -9.65
C TYR A 58 18.41 -3.41 -8.62
N ILE A 59 17.16 -3.84 -8.74
CA ILE A 59 16.59 -4.78 -7.77
C ILE A 59 17.24 -6.16 -7.84
N ASP A 60 17.71 -6.59 -9.02
CA ASP A 60 18.42 -7.86 -9.17
C ASP A 60 19.80 -7.81 -8.52
N GLU A 61 20.52 -6.71 -8.71
CA GLU A 61 21.81 -6.47 -8.05
C GLU A 61 21.63 -6.36 -6.52
N LEU A 62 20.64 -5.59 -6.06
CA LEU A 62 20.33 -5.49 -4.64
C LEU A 62 20.04 -6.87 -4.04
N MET A 63 19.27 -7.71 -4.74
CA MET A 63 18.97 -9.08 -4.31
C MET A 63 20.19 -10.00 -4.35
N ARG A 64 21.13 -9.76 -5.24
CA ARG A 64 22.38 -10.53 -5.31
C ARG A 64 23.26 -10.25 -4.10
N PHE A 65 23.38 -9.00 -3.68
CA PHE A 65 24.24 -8.59 -2.58
C PHE A 65 23.60 -8.67 -1.20
N CYS A 66 22.32 -8.34 -1.10
CA CYS A 66 21.60 -8.20 0.16
C CYS A 66 20.51 -9.27 0.37
N GLY A 67 20.20 -10.09 -0.64
CA GLY A 67 19.25 -11.18 -0.53
C GLY A 67 19.86 -12.34 0.27
N HIS A 68 19.01 -13.03 1.03
CA HIS A 68 19.43 -14.24 1.73
C HIS A 68 18.56 -15.43 1.34
N THR A 69 19.05 -16.62 1.63
CA THR A 69 18.30 -17.86 1.39
C THR A 69 17.71 -18.34 2.71
N THR A 70 16.43 -18.65 2.69
CA THR A 70 15.73 -19.16 3.88
C THR A 70 16.40 -20.45 4.36
N ALA A 71 16.76 -20.49 5.65
CA ALA A 71 17.44 -21.62 6.26
C ALA A 71 16.67 -22.93 6.13
N SER A 72 17.41 -24.06 6.10
CA SER A 72 16.85 -25.41 5.94
C SER A 72 15.88 -25.82 7.04
N SER A 73 16.01 -25.24 8.23
CA SER A 73 15.16 -25.49 9.39
C SER A 73 13.82 -24.75 9.38
N ARG A 74 13.61 -23.81 8.41
CA ARG A 74 12.39 -23.00 8.34
C ARG A 74 11.49 -23.40 7.16
N ARG A 75 10.17 -23.14 7.31
CA ARG A 75 9.24 -23.28 6.18
C ARG A 75 9.67 -22.36 5.04
N GLY A 76 9.64 -22.84 3.80
CA GLY A 76 10.11 -22.10 2.63
C GLY A 76 11.63 -22.18 2.42
N ARG A 77 12.31 -23.19 3.00
CA ARG A 77 13.74 -23.45 2.81
C ARG A 77 14.16 -23.35 1.34
N GLY A 78 15.34 -22.82 1.11
CA GLY A 78 15.90 -22.65 -0.24
C GLY A 78 15.33 -21.47 -1.02
N ARG A 79 14.24 -20.82 -0.56
CA ARG A 79 13.70 -19.63 -1.23
C ARG A 79 14.54 -18.41 -0.92
N LYS A 80 14.77 -17.61 -1.96
CA LYS A 80 15.40 -16.30 -1.79
C LYS A 80 14.43 -15.30 -1.19
N SER A 81 14.90 -14.50 -0.24
CA SER A 81 14.14 -13.46 0.45
C SER A 81 14.93 -12.17 0.57
N PHE A 82 14.19 -11.06 0.62
CA PHE A 82 14.70 -9.73 0.90
C PHE A 82 14.58 -9.45 2.40
N ASP A 83 15.65 -8.92 2.99
CA ASP A 83 15.68 -8.64 4.41
C ASP A 83 14.77 -7.46 4.76
N GLY A 84 13.85 -7.68 5.69
CA GLY A 84 12.96 -6.64 6.18
C GLY A 84 13.67 -5.49 6.89
N ALA A 85 14.86 -5.73 7.47
CA ALA A 85 15.65 -4.67 8.09
C ALA A 85 16.13 -3.65 7.05
N LEU A 86 16.51 -4.11 5.83
CA LEU A 86 16.85 -3.22 4.73
C LEU A 86 15.67 -2.36 4.27
N GLN A 87 14.47 -2.91 4.30
CA GLN A 87 13.25 -2.16 4.01
C GLN A 87 13.02 -1.04 5.04
N ILE A 88 13.18 -1.34 6.32
CA ILE A 88 13.08 -0.34 7.39
C ILE A 88 14.15 0.74 7.23
N LEU A 89 15.38 0.37 6.90
CA LEU A 89 16.45 1.32 6.62
C LEU A 89 16.06 2.27 5.47
N GLY A 90 15.47 1.74 4.41
CA GLY A 90 14.91 2.55 3.31
C GLY A 90 13.84 3.54 3.79
N PHE A 91 12.93 3.12 4.64
CA PHE A 91 11.91 4.01 5.21
C PHE A 91 12.50 5.07 6.14
N TYR A 92 13.54 4.74 6.91
CA TYR A 92 14.28 5.73 7.68
C TYR A 92 14.93 6.79 6.77
N TYR A 93 15.55 6.35 5.68
CA TYR A 93 16.17 7.25 4.72
C TYR A 93 15.15 8.22 4.11
N LEU A 94 13.97 7.73 3.70
CA LEU A 94 12.88 8.53 3.12
C LEU A 94 12.27 9.54 4.09
N GLY A 95 12.42 9.34 5.39
CA GLY A 95 11.85 10.19 6.44
C GLY A 95 12.81 10.60 7.53
N MET A 96 14.11 10.64 7.25
CA MET A 96 15.18 10.83 8.24
C MET A 96 14.96 12.06 9.14
N ASP A 97 14.66 13.20 8.55
CA ASP A 97 14.36 14.45 9.26
C ASP A 97 13.20 14.30 10.26
N ARG A 98 12.17 13.58 9.87
CA ARG A 98 10.98 13.28 10.70
C ARG A 98 11.34 12.33 11.83
N HIS A 99 12.11 11.29 11.56
CA HIS A 99 12.56 10.35 12.58
C HIS A 99 13.47 11.05 13.61
N VAL A 100 14.40 11.89 13.15
CA VAL A 100 15.26 12.70 14.06
C VAL A 100 14.40 13.61 14.96
N ARG A 101 13.42 14.33 14.40
CA ARG A 101 12.50 15.16 15.21
C ARG A 101 11.70 14.34 16.21
N ASN A 102 11.23 13.18 15.80
CA ASN A 102 10.47 12.30 16.69
C ASN A 102 11.33 11.78 17.86
N TYR A 103 12.55 11.34 17.61
CA TYR A 103 13.45 10.89 18.68
C TYR A 103 13.85 12.04 19.63
N LYS A 104 14.12 13.24 19.09
CA LYS A 104 14.33 14.43 19.93
C LYS A 104 13.12 14.71 20.82
N ARG A 105 11.91 14.64 20.27
CA ARG A 105 10.67 14.81 21.05
C ARG A 105 10.52 13.74 22.12
N LEU A 106 10.82 12.49 21.82
CA LEU A 106 10.79 11.41 22.81
C LEU A 106 11.72 11.71 24.01
N LEU A 107 12.94 12.17 23.74
CA LEU A 107 13.89 12.53 24.80
C LEU A 107 13.37 13.69 25.65
N LEU A 108 12.77 14.71 25.01
CA LEU A 108 12.17 15.83 25.73
C LEU A 108 10.97 15.39 26.58
N ASP A 109 10.07 14.56 26.05
CA ASP A 109 8.91 14.03 26.76
C ASP A 109 9.37 13.24 28.01
N LEU A 110 10.40 12.39 27.87
CA LEU A 110 10.98 11.64 28.98
C LEU A 110 11.59 12.57 30.04
N LYS A 111 12.33 13.59 29.61
CA LYS A 111 12.94 14.58 30.53
C LYS A 111 11.90 15.40 31.29
N GLN A 112 10.77 15.69 30.66
CA GLN A 112 9.68 16.49 31.24
C GLN A 112 8.65 15.65 32.02
N GLY A 113 8.86 14.33 32.10
CA GLY A 113 7.90 13.42 32.74
C GLY A 113 6.60 13.21 31.98
N ASN A 114 6.55 13.58 30.70
CA ASN A 114 5.39 13.34 29.83
C ASN A 114 5.32 11.87 29.36
N THR A 115 5.06 10.99 30.33
CA THR A 115 5.16 9.54 30.16
C THR A 115 4.18 8.98 29.13
N GLU A 116 2.98 9.55 29.05
CA GLU A 116 1.95 9.07 28.10
C GLU A 116 2.35 9.35 26.63
N SER A 117 2.88 10.54 26.32
CA SER A 117 3.41 10.86 25.00
C SER A 117 4.59 9.96 24.63
N ALA A 118 5.54 9.79 25.56
CA ALA A 118 6.69 8.92 25.38
C ALA A 118 6.27 7.46 25.15
N ARG A 119 5.32 6.93 25.92
CA ARG A 119 4.80 5.57 25.79
C ARG A 119 4.17 5.33 24.42
N ARG A 120 3.33 6.27 23.94
CA ARG A 120 2.72 6.18 22.59
C ARG A 120 3.76 6.17 21.47
N GLN A 121 4.80 7.00 21.60
CA GLN A 121 5.87 7.05 20.60
C GLN A 121 6.74 5.79 20.64
N MET A 122 7.09 5.27 21.81
CA MET A 122 7.82 4.00 21.94
C MET A 122 7.00 2.83 21.38
N ALA A 123 5.70 2.78 21.64
CA ALA A 123 4.80 1.76 21.09
C ALA A 123 4.77 1.82 19.55
N PHE A 124 4.73 3.02 18.98
CA PHE A 124 4.83 3.19 17.53
C PHE A 124 6.15 2.64 16.97
N TYR A 125 7.30 3.01 17.54
CA TYR A 125 8.59 2.53 17.03
C TYR A 125 8.78 1.03 17.27
N ARG A 126 8.26 0.45 18.34
CA ARG A 126 8.24 -1.01 18.53
C ARG A 126 7.50 -1.71 17.39
N TRP A 127 6.31 -1.22 17.03
CA TRP A 127 5.57 -1.72 15.87
C TRP A 127 6.32 -1.46 14.56
N TYR A 128 6.86 -0.26 14.36
CA TYR A 128 7.56 0.15 13.15
C TYR A 128 8.80 -0.71 12.86
N HIS A 129 9.47 -1.20 13.90
CA HIS A 129 10.62 -2.09 13.77
C HIS A 129 10.24 -3.59 13.71
N THR A 130 8.97 -3.92 13.79
CA THR A 130 8.52 -5.30 13.55
C THR A 130 8.59 -5.57 12.06
N VAL A 131 9.65 -6.24 11.63
CA VAL A 131 9.94 -6.49 10.22
C VAL A 131 9.76 -7.94 9.85
N HIS A 132 9.30 -8.15 8.63
CA HIS A 132 9.19 -9.46 8.03
C HIS A 132 10.05 -9.50 6.77
N HIS A 133 10.67 -10.65 6.52
CA HIS A 133 11.36 -10.87 5.25
C HIS A 133 10.34 -11.09 4.14
N PHE A 134 10.61 -10.53 2.97
CA PHE A 134 9.74 -10.65 1.80
C PHE A 134 10.29 -11.69 0.82
N PRO A 135 9.44 -12.50 0.16
CA PRO A 135 9.88 -13.31 -0.95
C PRO A 135 10.54 -12.45 -2.03
N ALA A 136 11.71 -12.85 -2.50
CA ALA A 136 12.47 -12.07 -3.49
C ALA A 136 11.67 -11.81 -4.77
N GLY A 137 10.90 -12.79 -5.24
CA GLY A 137 10.03 -12.64 -6.41
C GLY A 137 8.98 -11.54 -6.23
N PHE A 138 8.34 -11.48 -5.06
CA PHE A 138 7.38 -10.44 -4.74
C PHE A 138 8.00 -9.02 -4.80
N VAL A 139 9.17 -8.84 -4.22
CA VAL A 139 9.86 -7.54 -4.22
C VAL A 139 10.29 -7.15 -5.63
N LYS A 140 10.86 -8.10 -6.39
CA LYS A 140 11.27 -7.87 -7.78
C LYS A 140 10.09 -7.51 -8.68
N ASP A 141 8.99 -8.26 -8.59
CA ASP A 141 7.80 -8.00 -9.39
C ASP A 141 7.17 -6.65 -9.05
N THR A 142 7.04 -6.32 -7.78
CA THR A 142 6.55 -5.00 -7.35
C THR A 142 7.44 -3.87 -7.88
N TYR A 143 8.76 -4.01 -7.71
CA TYR A 143 9.70 -3.01 -8.18
C TYR A 143 9.63 -2.82 -9.71
N LYS A 144 9.80 -3.90 -10.47
CA LYS A 144 9.89 -3.86 -11.93
C LYS A 144 8.54 -3.53 -12.59
N LYS A 145 7.50 -4.30 -12.23
CA LYS A 145 6.21 -4.23 -12.92
C LYS A 145 5.38 -3.02 -12.49
N ILE A 146 5.42 -2.65 -11.21
CA ILE A 146 4.59 -1.57 -10.68
C ILE A 146 5.35 -0.23 -10.66
N PHE A 147 6.49 -0.16 -9.97
CA PHE A 147 7.19 1.12 -9.79
C PHE A 147 7.93 1.58 -11.07
N VAL A 148 8.63 0.69 -11.77
CA VAL A 148 9.39 1.08 -12.97
C VAL A 148 8.49 1.14 -14.19
N LYS A 149 7.72 0.07 -14.48
CA LYS A 149 6.98 -0.09 -15.75
C LYS A 149 5.53 0.32 -15.70
N ASN A 150 4.94 0.42 -14.51
CA ASN A 150 3.50 0.72 -14.35
C ASN A 150 2.59 -0.19 -15.20
N GLU A 151 2.92 -1.50 -15.24
CA GLU A 151 2.32 -2.46 -16.17
C GLU A 151 0.81 -2.60 -15.99
N LEU A 152 0.30 -2.52 -14.76
CA LEU A 152 -1.14 -2.60 -14.48
C LEU A 152 -1.93 -1.50 -15.21
N ILE A 153 -1.46 -0.27 -15.13
CA ILE A 153 -2.11 0.88 -15.80
C ILE A 153 -1.97 0.78 -17.32
N ARG A 154 -0.81 0.31 -17.77
CA ARG A 154 -0.52 0.15 -19.20
C ARG A 154 -1.19 -1.07 -19.85
N GLY A 155 -1.93 -1.89 -19.10
CA GLY A 155 -2.57 -3.10 -19.61
C GLY A 155 -1.56 -4.18 -20.02
N LYS A 156 -0.42 -4.26 -19.36
CA LYS A 156 0.68 -5.18 -19.68
C LYS A 156 1.11 -6.06 -18.52
N LEU A 157 0.36 -6.07 -17.41
CA LEU A 157 0.71 -6.85 -16.23
C LEU A 157 0.48 -8.35 -16.50
N SER A 158 1.55 -9.10 -16.53
CA SER A 158 1.45 -10.56 -16.66
C SER A 158 1.26 -11.22 -15.30
N VAL A 159 0.21 -12.05 -15.19
CA VAL A 159 -0.09 -12.86 -14.01
C VAL A 159 -0.35 -14.29 -14.47
N GLY A 160 0.58 -15.19 -14.24
CA GLY A 160 0.59 -16.51 -14.88
C GLY A 160 0.61 -16.38 -16.40
N ASN A 161 -0.36 -17.00 -17.06
CA ASN A 161 -0.51 -16.96 -18.53
C ASN A 161 -1.45 -15.84 -19.03
N LYS A 162 -1.91 -14.96 -18.14
CA LYS A 162 -2.83 -13.88 -18.49
C LYS A 162 -2.12 -12.53 -18.45
N ILE A 163 -2.47 -11.66 -19.39
CA ILE A 163 -2.10 -10.25 -19.39
C ILE A 163 -3.34 -9.47 -18.97
N ILE A 164 -3.20 -8.60 -17.98
CA ILE A 164 -4.30 -7.81 -17.44
C ILE A 164 -3.91 -6.33 -17.31
N GLY A 165 -4.93 -5.48 -17.24
CA GLY A 165 -4.79 -4.06 -16.99
C GLY A 165 -5.89 -3.51 -16.12
N ILE A 166 -5.76 -2.26 -15.70
CA ILE A 166 -6.74 -1.60 -14.86
C ILE A 166 -8.12 -1.49 -15.53
N LYS A 167 -8.17 -1.43 -16.86
CA LYS A 167 -9.41 -1.37 -17.66
C LYS A 167 -10.20 -2.68 -17.63
N ASP A 168 -9.57 -3.79 -17.24
CA ASP A 168 -10.22 -5.08 -17.08
C ASP A 168 -10.93 -5.21 -15.71
N TYR A 169 -10.97 -4.14 -14.93
CA TYR A 169 -11.66 -4.13 -13.65
C TYR A 169 -13.16 -4.44 -13.81
N PRO A 170 -13.73 -5.35 -13.00
CA PRO A 170 -15.13 -5.79 -13.16
C PRO A 170 -16.11 -4.66 -12.81
N GLY A 171 -16.98 -4.30 -13.76
CA GLY A 171 -17.90 -3.18 -13.64
C GLY A 171 -18.97 -3.32 -12.54
N HIS A 172 -19.23 -4.54 -12.07
CA HIS A 172 -20.20 -4.84 -11.02
C HIS A 172 -19.62 -4.78 -9.60
N VAL A 173 -18.33 -4.55 -9.43
CA VAL A 173 -17.69 -4.44 -8.11
C VAL A 173 -17.44 -2.97 -7.80
N PRO A 174 -18.18 -2.37 -6.84
CA PRO A 174 -17.97 -1.00 -6.40
C PRO A 174 -16.57 -0.79 -5.84
N ILE A 175 -16.01 0.41 -6.08
CA ILE A 175 -14.61 0.71 -5.78
C ILE A 175 -14.47 2.02 -5.00
N TRP A 176 -13.57 2.04 -4.01
CA TRP A 176 -13.16 3.28 -3.36
C TRP A 176 -11.63 3.40 -3.27
N ALA A 177 -11.16 4.64 -3.25
CA ALA A 177 -9.76 4.96 -3.04
C ALA A 177 -9.60 6.17 -2.12
N ILE A 178 -8.55 6.16 -1.29
CA ILE A 178 -8.15 7.32 -0.48
C ILE A 178 -6.65 7.56 -0.59
N GLY A 179 -6.28 8.82 -0.86
CA GLY A 179 -4.91 9.31 -0.89
C GLY A 179 -4.70 10.47 0.07
N GLY A 180 -3.46 10.71 0.49
CA GLY A 180 -3.07 11.84 1.32
C GLY A 180 -2.39 12.93 0.49
N SER A 181 -2.84 14.19 0.60
CA SER A 181 -2.27 15.32 -0.14
C SER A 181 -0.81 15.65 0.24
N GLN A 182 -0.34 15.13 1.37
CA GLN A 182 1.04 15.27 1.85
C GLN A 182 1.78 13.93 1.85
N ASP A 183 1.25 12.93 1.15
CA ASP A 183 1.87 11.62 1.02
C ASP A 183 2.97 11.68 -0.05
N THR A 184 4.22 11.49 0.37
CA THR A 184 5.40 11.46 -0.53
C THR A 184 5.77 10.04 -0.95
N ILE A 185 5.19 9.02 -0.31
CA ILE A 185 5.46 7.60 -0.60
C ILE A 185 4.55 7.12 -1.73
N ALA A 186 3.24 7.34 -1.58
CA ALA A 186 2.23 7.15 -2.61
C ALA A 186 1.41 8.44 -2.76
N PRO A 187 1.90 9.41 -3.53
CA PRO A 187 1.23 10.70 -3.74
C PRO A 187 -0.23 10.56 -4.13
N PRO A 188 -1.08 11.57 -3.88
CA PRO A 188 -2.52 11.42 -3.97
C PRO A 188 -3.00 10.91 -5.32
N LEU A 189 -2.45 11.39 -6.43
CA LEU A 189 -2.84 10.90 -7.75
C LEU A 189 -2.27 9.51 -8.06
N GLN A 190 -1.13 9.13 -7.48
CA GLN A 190 -0.68 7.74 -7.58
C GLN A 190 -1.63 6.80 -6.85
N ALA A 191 -2.20 7.23 -5.73
CA ALA A 191 -3.11 6.41 -4.93
C ALA A 191 -4.53 6.37 -5.51
N THR A 192 -5.00 7.41 -6.19
CA THR A 192 -6.40 7.58 -6.57
C THR A 192 -6.65 7.69 -8.07
N GLY A 193 -5.65 8.08 -8.87
CA GLY A 193 -5.81 8.37 -10.30
C GLY A 193 -6.24 7.17 -11.16
N HIS A 194 -6.03 5.94 -10.69
CA HIS A 194 -6.53 4.73 -11.36
C HIS A 194 -8.07 4.69 -11.45
N MET A 195 -8.77 5.37 -10.55
CA MET A 195 -10.23 5.41 -10.51
C MET A 195 -10.85 6.01 -11.78
N GLU A 196 -10.15 6.94 -12.42
CA GLU A 196 -10.60 7.60 -13.65
C GLU A 196 -10.44 6.70 -14.88
N LEU A 197 -9.58 5.69 -14.80
CA LEU A 197 -9.31 4.75 -15.89
C LEU A 197 -10.24 3.52 -15.89
N ILE A 198 -11.07 3.38 -14.86
CA ILE A 198 -12.02 2.28 -14.71
C ILE A 198 -13.39 2.75 -15.21
N ASP A 199 -13.63 2.63 -16.51
CA ASP A 199 -14.89 3.10 -17.12
C ASP A 199 -16.07 2.18 -16.84
N ALA A 200 -15.81 0.89 -16.62
CA ALA A 200 -16.85 -0.13 -16.43
C ALA A 200 -17.69 0.05 -15.15
N VAL A 201 -17.17 0.71 -14.12
CA VAL A 201 -17.89 0.94 -12.86
C VAL A 201 -18.71 2.23 -12.94
N PRO A 202 -20.03 2.19 -12.64
CA PRO A 202 -20.88 3.39 -12.60
C PRO A 202 -20.35 4.45 -11.62
N LYS A 203 -20.57 5.73 -11.90
CA LYS A 203 -20.12 6.85 -11.04
C LYS A 203 -20.64 6.74 -9.60
N GLY A 204 -21.87 6.26 -9.40
CA GLY A 204 -22.44 6.04 -8.07
C GLY A 204 -21.74 4.95 -7.25
N ASP A 205 -21.00 4.06 -7.92
CA ASP A 205 -20.25 2.97 -7.32
C ASP A 205 -18.75 3.25 -7.21
N LYS A 206 -18.35 4.52 -7.39
CA LYS A 206 -16.98 5.01 -7.18
C LYS A 206 -16.93 6.04 -6.06
N LEU A 207 -16.04 5.84 -5.07
CA LEU A 207 -15.77 6.81 -4.03
C LEU A 207 -14.28 7.17 -4.04
N ASN A 208 -13.95 8.36 -4.52
CA ASN A 208 -12.57 8.85 -4.60
C ASN A 208 -12.36 9.97 -3.56
N LEU A 209 -11.36 9.80 -2.67
CA LEU A 209 -11.12 10.70 -1.55
C LEU A 209 -9.65 11.14 -1.50
N ILE A 210 -9.43 12.45 -1.35
CA ILE A 210 -8.12 13.00 -1.02
C ILE A 210 -8.25 13.74 0.31
N CYS A 211 -7.45 13.33 1.30
CA CYS A 211 -7.43 13.94 2.63
C CYS A 211 -6.15 14.73 2.88
N ASN A 212 -6.21 15.70 3.81
CA ASN A 212 -5.03 16.46 4.22
C ASN A 212 -4.20 15.65 5.22
N GLY A 213 -3.26 14.84 4.73
CA GLY A 213 -2.38 14.02 5.55
C GLY A 213 -1.26 13.36 4.74
N GLY A 214 -0.22 12.94 5.42
CA GLY A 214 0.85 12.12 4.86
C GLY A 214 0.52 10.63 4.98
N HIS A 215 1.39 9.77 4.43
CA HIS A 215 1.17 8.32 4.33
C HIS A 215 0.70 7.67 5.63
N MET A 216 1.46 7.84 6.72
CA MET A 216 1.09 7.28 8.02
C MET A 216 -0.13 7.96 8.64
N GLY A 217 -0.40 9.21 8.27
CA GLY A 217 -1.56 9.96 8.73
C GLY A 217 -2.88 9.35 8.26
N LEU A 218 -2.90 8.76 7.07
CA LEU A 218 -4.06 8.03 6.53
C LEU A 218 -4.60 6.97 7.50
N PHE A 219 -3.74 6.35 8.30
CA PHE A 219 -4.08 5.20 9.14
C PHE A 219 -4.07 5.50 10.63
N ARG A 220 -3.61 6.70 11.03
CA ARG A 220 -3.39 7.04 12.44
C ARG A 220 -4.02 8.36 12.89
N SER A 221 -4.33 9.26 11.96
CA SER A 221 -4.93 10.55 12.31
C SER A 221 -6.39 10.36 12.68
N GLU A 222 -6.71 10.63 13.95
CA GLU A 222 -8.09 10.57 14.46
C GLU A 222 -9.05 11.43 13.62
N LYS A 223 -8.59 12.62 13.20
CA LYS A 223 -9.37 13.51 12.32
C LYS A 223 -9.66 12.85 10.97
N ILE A 224 -8.67 12.21 10.34
CA ILE A 224 -8.84 11.53 9.04
C ILE A 224 -9.77 10.34 9.22
N LEU A 225 -9.55 9.52 10.25
CA LEU A 225 -10.38 8.36 10.55
C LEU A 225 -11.84 8.77 10.77
N LYS A 226 -12.10 9.78 11.58
CA LYS A 226 -13.47 10.25 11.84
C LYS A 226 -14.13 10.90 10.61
N THR A 227 -13.37 11.63 9.77
CA THR A 227 -13.97 12.41 8.68
C THR A 227 -14.10 11.63 7.38
N TYR A 228 -13.08 10.84 7.02
CA TYR A 228 -13.03 10.17 5.71
C TYR A 228 -13.41 8.69 5.80
N TYR A 229 -12.95 7.99 6.83
CA TYR A 229 -13.30 6.58 6.96
C TYR A 229 -14.76 6.35 7.37
N SER A 230 -15.43 7.33 7.98
CA SER A 230 -16.89 7.28 8.14
C SER A 230 -17.63 7.25 6.81
N LYS A 231 -17.13 7.98 5.79
CA LYS A 231 -17.71 7.95 4.43
C LYS A 231 -17.45 6.60 3.76
N ILE A 232 -16.24 6.05 3.93
CA ILE A 232 -15.87 4.71 3.43
C ILE A 232 -16.73 3.64 4.11
N ALA A 233 -16.91 3.72 5.43
CA ALA A 233 -17.77 2.79 6.17
C ALA A 233 -19.21 2.84 5.66
N ARG A 234 -19.78 4.02 5.44
CA ARG A 234 -21.11 4.17 4.85
C ARG A 234 -21.15 3.56 3.46
N PHE A 235 -20.18 3.86 2.59
CA PHE A 235 -20.10 3.30 1.24
C PHE A 235 -20.09 1.76 1.25
N ILE A 236 -19.38 1.15 2.21
CA ILE A 236 -19.32 -0.31 2.38
C ILE A 236 -20.66 -0.83 2.92
N LEU A 237 -21.20 -0.20 3.95
CA LEU A 237 -22.48 -0.62 4.58
C LEU A 237 -23.65 -0.59 3.60
N ASP A 238 -23.74 0.45 2.77
CA ASP A 238 -24.81 0.59 1.77
C ASP A 238 -24.75 -0.53 0.69
N ARG A 239 -23.64 -1.29 0.64
CA ARG A 239 -23.39 -2.42 -0.28
C ARG A 239 -23.22 -3.76 0.44
N SER A 240 -23.53 -3.80 1.71
CA SER A 240 -23.52 -5.02 2.53
C SER A 240 -24.91 -5.64 2.57
N ASP A 241 -24.98 -6.97 2.69
CA ASP A 241 -26.23 -7.66 2.93
C ASP A 241 -26.78 -7.28 4.32
N GLN A 242 -28.09 -7.36 4.53
CA GLN A 242 -28.70 -7.00 5.82
C GLN A 242 -28.10 -7.78 7.00
N VAL A 243 -27.63 -9.01 6.77
CA VAL A 243 -26.97 -9.86 7.79
C VAL A 243 -25.58 -9.34 8.18
N ASP A 244 -24.94 -8.56 7.31
CA ASP A 244 -23.59 -8.00 7.55
C ASP A 244 -23.66 -6.65 8.32
N GLN A 245 -24.88 -6.16 8.66
CA GLN A 245 -25.11 -4.86 9.30
C GLN A 245 -25.34 -4.95 10.83
N VAL A 246 -25.20 -6.14 11.41
CA VAL A 246 -25.39 -6.40 12.85
C VAL A 246 -24.08 -6.31 13.63
#